data_1581c1d3e270c509c47fffcbd04576ec
#
_entry.id   1581c1d3e270c509c47fffcbd04576ec
#
_cell.length_a   1.000
_cell.length_b   1.000
_cell.length_c   1.000
_cell.angle_alpha   90.00
_cell.angle_beta   90.00
_cell.angle_gamma   90.00
#
_symmetry.space_group_name_H-M   'P 1'
#
loop_
_entity.id
_entity.type
_entity.pdbx_description
1 polymer ?
#
loop_
_entity_poly.entity_id
_entity_poly.type
_entity_poly.pdbx_seq_one_letter_code
_entity_poly.pdbx_strand_id
1 'polypeptide(L)'
;MKKPLAQLILFKLMGWTIKGEYPDTQKLIVAVVPHSSYFDFIVAVLTRTVLNKRIKFLGKKELFNPLTSLIFKFWGGIPIDRVINKNYVETVVELINKNKINHLAIAPEGTRKKVEKWKTGFYYIADQSRTPIMMTSFDYKNKTVILNKPFYTTGDIEKDFELLRDKVSSIEPRK
;
A
#
# COMPACT_ATOMS: atom_id res chain seq x y z
N MET A 1 14.69 5.47 -10.16
CA MET A 1 14.68 6.95 -9.97
C MET A 1 15.54 7.28 -8.77
N LYS A 2 16.40 8.31 -8.85
CA LYS A 2 17.27 8.74 -7.73
C LYS A 2 16.46 9.56 -6.71
N LYS A 3 16.81 9.43 -5.41
CA LYS A 3 16.11 10.13 -4.31
C LYS A 3 16.01 11.66 -4.50
N PRO A 4 17.08 12.39 -4.89
CA PRO A 4 16.99 13.85 -5.08
C PRO A 4 15.97 14.24 -6.15
N LEU A 5 15.90 13.49 -7.25
CA LEU A 5 14.92 13.75 -8.30
C LEU A 5 13.48 13.50 -7.80
N ALA A 6 13.26 12.44 -7.03
CA ALA A 6 11.97 12.17 -6.43
C ALA A 6 11.55 13.27 -5.44
N GLN A 7 12.48 13.79 -4.64
CA GLN A 7 12.24 14.91 -3.74
C GLN A 7 11.88 16.19 -4.50
N LEU A 8 12.60 16.51 -5.58
CA LEU A 8 12.29 17.66 -6.43
C LEU A 8 10.87 17.55 -6.99
N ILE A 9 10.52 16.40 -7.56
CA ILE A 9 9.21 16.20 -8.17
C ILE A 9 8.11 16.23 -7.09
N LEU A 10 8.23 15.42 -6.03
CA LEU A 10 7.17 15.30 -5.02
C LEU A 10 6.96 16.60 -4.25
N PHE A 11 8.04 17.20 -3.73
CA PHE A 11 7.94 18.33 -2.82
C PHE A 11 7.85 19.67 -3.56
N LYS A 12 8.71 19.90 -4.57
CA LYS A 12 8.79 21.21 -5.24
C LYS A 12 7.80 21.36 -6.39
N LEU A 13 7.73 20.37 -7.30
CA LEU A 13 6.87 20.50 -8.49
C LEU A 13 5.40 20.15 -8.17
N MET A 14 5.15 19.10 -7.41
CA MET A 14 3.78 18.67 -7.07
C MET A 14 3.26 19.33 -5.78
N GLY A 15 4.13 19.88 -4.93
CA GLY A 15 3.78 20.55 -3.68
C GLY A 15 3.28 19.58 -2.58
N TRP A 16 3.63 18.31 -2.65
CA TRP A 16 3.26 17.32 -1.64
C TRP A 16 4.19 17.37 -0.45
N THR A 17 3.68 16.94 0.70
CA THR A 17 4.44 16.73 1.94
C THR A 17 4.25 15.31 2.46
N ILE A 18 5.07 14.89 3.41
CA ILE A 18 4.91 13.59 4.10
C ILE A 18 4.76 13.89 5.59
N LYS A 19 3.69 13.38 6.20
CA LYS A 19 3.39 13.49 7.63
C LYS A 19 3.44 12.11 8.28
N GLY A 20 4.07 12.01 9.43
CA GLY A 20 4.32 10.75 10.14
C GLY A 20 5.68 10.16 9.77
N GLU A 21 6.04 9.09 10.46
CA GLU A 21 7.31 8.39 10.31
C GLU A 21 7.11 7.03 9.68
N TYR A 22 7.99 6.67 8.75
CA TYR A 22 8.02 5.31 8.21
C TYR A 22 8.73 4.40 9.21
N PRO A 23 8.09 3.33 9.71
CA PRO A 23 8.67 2.51 10.76
C PRO A 23 9.91 1.77 10.29
N ASP A 24 10.86 1.59 11.21
CA ASP A 24 12.03 0.75 10.98
C ASP A 24 11.74 -0.69 11.38
N THR A 25 10.89 -1.34 10.60
CA THR A 25 10.47 -2.74 10.77
C THR A 25 10.96 -3.57 9.60
N GLN A 26 11.28 -4.84 9.86
CA GLN A 26 11.71 -5.75 8.81
C GLN A 26 10.57 -6.07 7.82
N LYS A 27 9.33 -6.21 8.32
CA LYS A 27 8.14 -6.54 7.54
C LYS A 27 7.05 -5.52 7.81
N LEU A 28 6.29 -5.15 6.76
CA LEU A 28 5.22 -4.16 6.87
C LEU A 28 4.18 -4.34 5.77
N ILE A 29 2.90 -4.33 6.15
CA ILE A 29 1.78 -4.13 5.23
C ILE A 29 1.46 -2.65 5.20
N VAL A 30 1.60 -2.01 4.04
CA VAL A 30 1.23 -0.62 3.79
C VAL A 30 -0.17 -0.61 3.19
N ALA A 31 -1.18 -0.37 4.01
CA ALA A 31 -2.57 -0.32 3.59
C ALA A 31 -2.93 1.08 3.11
N VAL A 32 -3.11 1.24 1.79
CA VAL A 32 -3.37 2.54 1.16
C VAL A 32 -4.86 2.78 1.05
N VAL A 33 -5.38 3.79 1.75
CA VAL A 33 -6.80 4.16 1.82
C VAL A 33 -6.95 5.67 1.99
N PRO A 34 -7.84 6.35 1.28
CA PRO A 34 -8.57 5.87 0.10
C PRO A 34 -7.65 5.67 -1.11
N HIS A 35 -8.01 4.71 -1.98
CA HIS A 35 -7.35 4.49 -3.26
C HIS A 35 -8.31 4.82 -4.40
N SER A 36 -8.28 6.05 -4.90
CA SER A 36 -9.29 6.60 -5.79
C SER A 36 -8.79 6.99 -7.17
N SER A 37 -7.47 7.08 -7.37
CA SER A 37 -6.88 7.63 -8.59
C SER A 37 -5.69 6.80 -9.11
N TYR A 38 -5.43 6.90 -10.41
CA TYR A 38 -4.16 6.47 -11.00
C TYR A 38 -2.97 7.28 -10.48
N PHE A 39 -3.21 8.53 -10.09
CA PHE A 39 -2.20 9.41 -9.49
C PHE A 39 -1.66 8.87 -8.16
N ASP A 40 -2.46 8.09 -7.43
CA ASP A 40 -2.02 7.46 -6.17
C ASP A 40 -0.77 6.62 -6.39
N PHE A 41 -0.69 5.95 -7.55
CA PHE A 41 0.48 5.17 -7.91
C PHE A 41 1.74 6.02 -8.10
N ILE A 42 1.59 7.18 -8.76
CA ILE A 42 2.71 8.13 -8.97
C ILE A 42 3.18 8.67 -7.63
N VAL A 43 2.25 9.14 -6.78
CA VAL A 43 2.56 9.64 -5.43
C VAL A 43 3.23 8.55 -4.59
N ALA A 44 2.73 7.31 -4.63
CA ALA A 44 3.30 6.18 -3.91
C ALA A 44 4.74 5.86 -4.35
N VAL A 45 5.01 5.83 -5.68
CA VAL A 45 6.36 5.56 -6.22
C VAL A 45 7.33 6.68 -5.84
N LEU A 46 6.91 7.94 -5.90
CA LEU A 46 7.72 9.07 -5.47
C LEU A 46 8.00 9.00 -3.97
N THR A 47 6.95 8.81 -3.15
CA THR A 47 7.06 8.72 -1.69
C THR A 47 8.01 7.62 -1.25
N ARG A 48 7.84 6.39 -1.75
CA ARG A 48 8.75 5.28 -1.38
C ARG A 48 10.20 5.56 -1.78
N THR A 49 10.42 6.26 -2.91
CA THR A 49 11.75 6.64 -3.37
C THR A 49 12.39 7.70 -2.46
N VAL A 50 11.60 8.69 -2.04
CA VAL A 50 12.02 9.71 -1.05
C VAL A 50 12.39 9.05 0.28
N LEU A 51 11.57 8.10 0.76
CA LEU A 51 11.80 7.33 1.98
C LEU A 51 12.92 6.30 1.85
N ASN A 52 13.45 6.09 0.65
CA ASN A 52 14.46 5.07 0.34
C ASN A 52 14.02 3.66 0.79
N LYS A 53 12.73 3.32 0.64
CA LYS A 53 12.18 2.03 1.03
C LYS A 53 11.79 1.19 -0.19
N ARG A 54 12.04 -0.12 -0.11
CA ARG A 54 11.64 -1.08 -1.16
C ARG A 54 10.26 -1.64 -0.83
N ILE A 55 9.21 -1.02 -1.36
CA ILE A 55 7.83 -1.45 -1.17
C ILE A 55 7.38 -2.15 -2.44
N LYS A 56 6.95 -3.40 -2.33
CA LYS A 56 6.32 -4.17 -3.40
C LYS A 56 4.81 -3.93 -3.41
N PHE A 57 4.14 -4.19 -4.53
CA PHE A 57 2.69 -4.13 -4.64
C PHE A 57 2.18 -5.29 -5.49
N LEU A 58 0.92 -5.67 -5.27
CA LEU A 58 0.27 -6.75 -5.98
C LEU A 58 -0.58 -6.16 -7.10
N GLY A 59 -0.23 -6.46 -8.34
CA GLY A 59 -0.97 -6.03 -9.52
C GLY A 59 -1.71 -7.19 -10.18
N LYS A 60 -2.83 -6.90 -10.84
CA LYS A 60 -3.51 -7.88 -11.68
C LYS A 60 -2.55 -8.39 -12.77
N LYS A 61 -2.60 -9.69 -13.07
CA LYS A 61 -1.73 -10.32 -14.06
C LYS A 61 -1.77 -9.64 -15.43
N GLU A 62 -2.93 -9.13 -15.82
CA GLU A 62 -3.16 -8.43 -17.09
C GLU A 62 -2.36 -7.12 -17.23
N LEU A 63 -1.98 -6.51 -16.10
CA LEU A 63 -1.13 -5.32 -16.09
C LEU A 63 0.32 -5.63 -16.47
N PHE A 64 0.72 -6.90 -16.43
CA PHE A 64 2.08 -7.35 -16.72
C PHE A 64 2.20 -7.95 -18.13
N ASN A 65 1.63 -7.27 -19.12
CA ASN A 65 1.80 -7.61 -20.53
C ASN A 65 3.23 -7.28 -21.03
N PRO A 66 3.64 -7.72 -22.21
CA PRO A 66 5.00 -7.49 -22.73
C PRO A 66 5.46 -6.03 -22.71
N LEU A 67 4.55 -5.07 -22.91
CA LEU A 67 4.87 -3.63 -22.94
C LEU A 67 5.07 -3.02 -21.57
N THR A 68 4.30 -3.45 -20.57
CA THR A 68 4.25 -2.83 -19.25
C THR A 68 4.94 -3.63 -18.15
N SER A 69 5.20 -4.92 -18.40
CA SER A 69 5.77 -5.86 -17.42
C SER A 69 7.10 -5.37 -16.83
N LEU A 70 8.02 -4.88 -17.67
CA LEU A 70 9.31 -4.39 -17.23
C LEU A 70 9.17 -3.18 -16.29
N ILE A 71 8.27 -2.26 -16.63
CA ILE A 71 8.00 -1.05 -15.84
C ILE A 71 7.44 -1.41 -14.48
N PHE A 72 6.36 -2.23 -14.44
CA PHE A 72 5.74 -2.61 -13.18
C PHE A 72 6.66 -3.47 -12.30
N LYS A 73 7.42 -4.41 -12.87
CA LYS A 73 8.43 -5.20 -12.15
C LYS A 73 9.54 -4.33 -11.59
N PHE A 74 10.05 -3.37 -12.37
CA PHE A 74 11.04 -2.40 -11.91
C PHE A 74 10.53 -1.57 -10.72
N TRP A 75 9.25 -1.25 -10.72
CA TRP A 75 8.59 -0.56 -9.61
C TRP A 75 8.09 -1.49 -8.50
N GLY A 76 8.55 -2.76 -8.48
CA GLY A 76 8.25 -3.71 -7.40
C GLY A 76 6.89 -4.37 -7.50
N GLY A 77 6.26 -4.33 -8.68
CA GLY A 77 5.01 -5.03 -8.95
C GLY A 77 5.20 -6.54 -9.00
N ILE A 78 4.29 -7.25 -8.36
CA ILE A 78 4.18 -8.71 -8.39
C ILE A 78 2.86 -9.05 -9.08
N PRO A 79 2.89 -9.77 -10.21
CA PRO A 79 1.66 -10.22 -10.86
C PRO A 79 0.95 -11.26 -9.99
N ILE A 80 -0.33 -11.06 -9.76
CA ILE A 80 -1.17 -12.03 -9.07
C ILE A 80 -2.45 -12.26 -9.85
N ASP A 81 -2.75 -13.52 -10.03
CA ASP A 81 -4.04 -13.97 -10.55
C ASP A 81 -4.99 -14.19 -9.36
N ARG A 82 -5.88 -13.23 -9.15
CA ARG A 82 -6.84 -13.27 -8.04
C ARG A 82 -8.05 -14.15 -8.31
N VAL A 83 -8.24 -14.57 -9.56
CA VAL A 83 -9.39 -15.39 -9.97
C VAL A 83 -9.08 -16.88 -9.81
N ILE A 84 -7.86 -17.28 -10.17
CA ILE A 84 -7.42 -18.68 -10.14
C ILE A 84 -6.90 -19.08 -8.75
N ASN A 85 -6.39 -18.11 -7.98
CA ASN A 85 -5.72 -18.41 -6.71
C ASN A 85 -6.73 -18.36 -5.54
N LYS A 86 -7.41 -19.48 -5.28
CA LYS A 86 -8.28 -19.63 -4.09
C LYS A 86 -7.50 -19.39 -2.78
N ASN A 87 -6.17 -19.58 -2.80
CA ASN A 87 -5.28 -19.44 -1.65
C ASN A 87 -4.38 -18.20 -1.74
N TYR A 88 -4.95 -17.08 -2.26
CA TYR A 88 -4.22 -15.81 -2.41
C TYR A 88 -3.54 -15.33 -1.12
N VAL A 89 -4.24 -15.39 0.01
CA VAL A 89 -3.71 -14.98 1.32
C VAL A 89 -2.50 -15.84 1.68
N GLU A 90 -2.64 -17.16 1.62
CA GLU A 90 -1.57 -18.12 1.94
C GLU A 90 -0.33 -17.92 1.07
N THR A 91 -0.53 -17.73 -0.24
CA THR A 91 0.58 -17.46 -1.17
C THR A 91 1.36 -16.20 -0.77
N VAL A 92 0.67 -15.12 -0.40
CA VAL A 92 1.33 -13.88 0.00
C VAL A 92 2.01 -14.01 1.35
N VAL A 93 1.37 -14.69 2.32
CA VAL A 93 1.97 -15.01 3.62
C VAL A 93 3.26 -15.81 3.45
N GLU A 94 3.26 -16.81 2.58
CA GLU A 94 4.47 -17.60 2.30
C GLU A 94 5.60 -16.74 1.71
N LEU A 95 5.28 -15.82 0.78
CA LEU A 95 6.26 -14.90 0.20
C LEU A 95 6.84 -13.93 1.26
N ILE A 96 6.02 -13.48 2.22
CA ILE A 96 6.47 -12.65 3.34
C ILE A 96 7.36 -13.48 4.28
N ASN A 97 6.95 -14.69 4.64
CA ASN A 97 7.69 -15.56 5.56
C ASN A 97 9.05 -15.99 5.00
N LYS A 98 9.13 -16.21 3.68
CA LYS A 98 10.38 -16.49 2.97
C LYS A 98 11.23 -15.23 2.66
N ASN A 99 10.87 -14.07 3.21
CA ASN A 99 11.53 -12.77 2.96
C ASN A 99 11.64 -12.39 1.48
N LYS A 100 10.75 -12.92 0.63
CA LYS A 100 10.62 -12.49 -0.77
C LYS A 100 9.89 -11.15 -0.88
N ILE A 101 9.03 -10.85 0.09
CA ILE A 101 8.32 -9.58 0.27
C ILE A 101 8.52 -9.14 1.71
N ASN A 102 9.18 -8.02 1.92
CA ASN A 102 9.35 -7.43 3.24
C ASN A 102 8.30 -6.33 3.48
N HIS A 103 8.17 -5.39 2.54
CA HIS A 103 7.14 -4.35 2.63
C HIS A 103 6.19 -4.49 1.44
N LEU A 104 4.90 -4.58 1.73
CA LEU A 104 3.84 -4.82 0.75
C LEU A 104 2.77 -3.74 0.81
N ALA A 105 2.57 -3.01 -0.29
CA ALA A 105 1.46 -2.09 -0.45
C ALA A 105 0.21 -2.83 -0.96
N ILE A 106 -0.91 -2.63 -0.29
CA ILE A 106 -2.22 -3.17 -0.64
C ILE A 106 -3.26 -2.06 -0.51
N ALA A 107 -4.21 -1.99 -1.45
CA ALA A 107 -5.41 -1.20 -1.30
C ALA A 107 -6.56 -2.09 -0.76
N PRO A 108 -7.00 -1.92 0.50
CA PRO A 108 -8.08 -2.71 1.09
C PRO A 108 -9.39 -2.66 0.31
N GLU A 109 -9.65 -1.55 -0.35
CA GLU A 109 -10.83 -1.35 -1.21
C GLU A 109 -10.86 -2.31 -2.41
N GLY A 110 -9.69 -2.73 -2.91
CA GLY A 110 -9.53 -3.60 -4.06
C GLY A 110 -10.00 -3.01 -5.39
N THR A 111 -10.41 -1.76 -5.38
CA THR A 111 -10.90 -0.96 -6.51
C THR A 111 -10.61 0.51 -6.26
N ARG A 112 -10.77 1.36 -7.29
CA ARG A 112 -10.70 2.83 -7.17
C ARG A 112 -12.09 3.48 -7.03
N LYS A 113 -13.16 2.71 -7.10
CA LYS A 113 -14.50 3.18 -6.80
C LYS A 113 -14.70 3.20 -5.29
N LYS A 114 -15.49 4.15 -4.79
CA LYS A 114 -15.89 4.17 -3.38
C LYS A 114 -16.58 2.86 -3.01
N VAL A 115 -16.17 2.26 -1.92
CA VAL A 115 -16.75 1.02 -1.38
C VAL A 115 -17.16 1.23 0.07
N GLU A 116 -18.23 0.58 0.48
CA GLU A 116 -18.70 0.62 1.87
C GLU A 116 -17.85 -0.29 2.78
N LYS A 117 -17.40 -1.41 2.22
CA LYS A 117 -16.63 -2.42 2.99
C LYS A 117 -15.29 -2.71 2.34
N TRP A 118 -14.25 -2.75 3.14
CA TRP A 118 -12.93 -3.20 2.71
C TRP A 118 -12.88 -4.71 2.58
N LYS A 119 -12.03 -5.20 1.69
CA LYS A 119 -11.69 -6.62 1.59
C LYS A 119 -10.81 -7.01 2.76
N THR A 120 -11.05 -8.18 3.33
CA THR A 120 -10.36 -8.67 4.53
C THR A 120 -8.98 -9.28 4.24
N GLY A 121 -8.64 -9.51 2.98
CA GLY A 121 -7.40 -10.22 2.61
C GLY A 121 -6.12 -9.61 3.16
N PHE A 122 -6.00 -8.27 3.21
CA PHE A 122 -4.81 -7.60 3.76
C PHE A 122 -4.66 -7.85 5.26
N TYR A 123 -5.78 -7.94 5.98
CA TYR A 123 -5.83 -8.23 7.40
C TYR A 123 -5.33 -9.64 7.68
N TYR A 124 -5.89 -10.65 6.99
CA TYR A 124 -5.46 -12.04 7.16
C TYR A 124 -4.00 -12.27 6.74
N ILE A 125 -3.51 -11.55 5.73
CA ILE A 125 -2.08 -11.57 5.39
C ILE A 125 -1.24 -11.05 6.55
N ALA A 126 -1.64 -9.93 7.15
CA ALA A 126 -0.94 -9.32 8.28
C ALA A 126 -0.95 -10.26 9.50
N ASP A 127 -2.12 -10.77 9.84
CA ASP A 127 -2.35 -11.63 10.99
C ASP A 127 -1.53 -12.93 10.90
N GLN A 128 -1.69 -13.70 9.82
CA GLN A 128 -1.00 -14.98 9.63
C GLN A 128 0.53 -14.83 9.48
N SER A 129 1.00 -13.71 8.92
CA SER A 129 2.44 -13.44 8.81
C SER A 129 3.03 -12.71 10.01
N ARG A 130 2.21 -12.35 11.02
CA ARG A 130 2.57 -11.52 12.17
C ARG A 130 3.26 -10.21 11.75
N THR A 131 2.75 -9.60 10.67
CA THR A 131 3.31 -8.40 10.06
C THR A 131 2.43 -7.22 10.42
N PRO A 132 2.97 -6.10 10.95
CA PRO A 132 2.16 -4.95 11.29
C PRO A 132 1.55 -4.27 10.04
N ILE A 133 0.42 -3.60 10.22
CA ILE A 133 -0.29 -2.82 9.22
C ILE A 133 -0.03 -1.33 9.48
N MET A 134 0.46 -0.61 8.50
CA MET A 134 0.54 0.84 8.50
C MET A 134 -0.51 1.41 7.55
N MET A 135 -1.54 2.06 8.09
CA MET A 135 -2.49 2.80 7.27
C MET A 135 -1.79 4.00 6.66
N THR A 136 -1.94 4.15 5.37
CA THR A 136 -1.32 5.24 4.58
C THR A 136 -2.38 5.90 3.73
N SER A 137 -2.45 7.23 3.75
CA SER A 137 -3.43 7.98 3.00
C SER A 137 -2.80 9.06 2.13
N PHE A 138 -3.42 9.33 0.99
CA PHE A 138 -3.07 10.45 0.13
C PHE A 138 -4.14 11.53 0.25
N ASP A 139 -3.88 12.51 1.10
CA ASP A 139 -4.74 13.68 1.28
C ASP A 139 -4.50 14.66 0.13
N TYR A 140 -5.35 14.60 -0.88
CA TYR A 140 -5.27 15.47 -2.05
C TYR A 140 -5.61 16.93 -1.75
N LYS A 141 -6.47 17.19 -0.77
CA LYS A 141 -6.85 18.53 -0.37
C LYS A 141 -5.65 19.29 0.20
N ASN A 142 -4.89 18.64 1.06
CA ASN A 142 -3.72 19.21 1.72
C ASN A 142 -2.39 18.79 1.05
N LYS A 143 -2.44 18.03 -0.05
CA LYS A 143 -1.27 17.47 -0.75
C LYS A 143 -0.30 16.78 0.22
N THR A 144 -0.81 15.93 1.08
CA THR A 144 -0.04 15.29 2.14
C THR A 144 -0.16 13.77 2.08
N VAL A 145 0.97 13.09 2.11
CA VAL A 145 1.01 11.65 2.37
C VAL A 145 1.03 11.46 3.89
N ILE A 146 0.03 10.77 4.41
CA ILE A 146 -0.10 10.52 5.84
C ILE A 146 0.32 9.07 6.13
N LEU A 147 1.33 8.92 6.98
CA LEU A 147 1.81 7.63 7.46
C LEU A 147 1.37 7.46 8.92
N ASN A 148 0.46 6.53 9.18
CA ASN A 148 0.02 6.24 10.53
C ASN A 148 1.00 5.31 11.26
N LYS A 149 0.94 5.27 12.59
CA LYS A 149 1.72 4.31 13.37
C LYS A 149 1.35 2.87 13.02
N PRO A 150 2.32 1.94 12.99
CA PRO A 150 2.05 0.52 12.77
C PRO A 150 1.04 -0.02 13.79
N PHE A 151 0.20 -0.93 13.31
CA PHE A 151 -0.83 -1.60 14.08
C PHE A 151 -0.64 -3.11 13.93
N TYR A 152 -0.60 -3.83 15.03
CA TYR A 152 -0.60 -5.29 15.04
C TYR A 152 -2.03 -5.80 15.24
N THR A 153 -2.43 -6.79 14.44
CA THR A 153 -3.72 -7.44 14.57
C THR A 153 -3.88 -8.10 15.93
N THR A 154 -5.08 -8.01 16.51
CA THR A 154 -5.39 -8.63 17.81
C THR A 154 -6.08 -9.97 17.65
N GLY A 155 -6.53 -10.33 16.44
CA GLY A 155 -7.38 -11.48 16.15
C GLY A 155 -8.88 -11.14 16.17
N ASP A 156 -9.29 -10.03 16.80
CA ASP A 156 -10.65 -9.51 16.76
C ASP A 156 -10.83 -8.60 15.53
N ILE A 157 -11.23 -9.21 14.42
CA ILE A 157 -11.30 -8.51 13.13
C ILE A 157 -12.26 -7.32 13.15
N GLU A 158 -13.35 -7.38 13.90
CA GLU A 158 -14.35 -6.31 13.93
C GLU A 158 -13.78 -5.08 14.61
N LYS A 159 -13.23 -5.24 15.81
CA LYS A 159 -12.58 -4.15 16.55
C LYS A 159 -11.36 -3.60 15.82
N ASP A 160 -10.54 -4.48 15.26
CA ASP A 160 -9.36 -4.07 14.51
C ASP A 160 -9.73 -3.22 13.29
N PHE A 161 -10.81 -3.59 12.58
CA PHE A 161 -11.30 -2.82 11.44
C PHE A 161 -11.88 -1.46 11.84
N GLU A 162 -12.55 -1.37 12.98
CA GLU A 162 -13.01 -0.06 13.52
C GLU A 162 -11.82 0.86 13.77
N LEU A 163 -10.79 0.37 14.49
CA LEU A 163 -9.57 1.13 14.77
C LEU A 163 -8.81 1.53 13.48
N LEU A 164 -8.73 0.63 12.50
CA LEU A 164 -8.07 0.91 11.23
C LEU A 164 -8.83 1.95 10.40
N ARG A 165 -10.18 1.90 10.39
CA ARG A 165 -11.03 2.87 9.69
C ARG A 165 -10.93 4.24 10.33
N ASP A 166 -10.94 4.32 11.65
CA ASP A 166 -10.82 5.58 12.37
C ASP A 166 -9.56 6.36 11.98
N LYS A 167 -8.42 5.66 11.81
CA LYS A 167 -7.14 6.27 11.39
C LYS A 167 -7.19 7.00 10.04
N VAL A 168 -8.16 6.72 9.19
CA VAL A 168 -8.27 7.29 7.84
C VAL A 168 -9.61 7.98 7.57
N SER A 169 -10.49 8.04 8.57
CA SER A 169 -11.86 8.54 8.46
C SER A 169 -11.95 10.00 8.01
N SER A 170 -10.95 10.82 8.34
CA SER A 170 -10.91 12.24 7.97
C SER A 170 -10.41 12.50 6.55
N ILE A 171 -10.00 11.48 5.81
CA ILE A 171 -9.39 11.64 4.49
C ILE A 171 -10.42 11.37 3.40
N GLU A 172 -10.69 12.38 2.59
CA GLU A 172 -11.59 12.28 1.45
C GLU A 172 -10.87 11.70 0.22
N PRO A 173 -11.55 10.85 -0.57
CA PRO A 173 -11.02 10.37 -1.84
C PRO A 173 -10.87 11.55 -2.82
N ARG A 174 -9.96 11.42 -3.77
CA ARG A 174 -9.85 12.38 -4.88
C ARG A 174 -11.15 12.34 -5.69
N LYS A 175 -11.76 13.51 -5.89
CA LYS A 175 -12.88 13.73 -6.83
C LYS A 175 -12.41 13.62 -8.27
#